data_c66b5e23e181419a387bd35ca986da49
#
_entry.id   c66b5e23e181419a387bd35ca986da49
#
_cell.length_a   1.000
_cell.length_b   1.000
_cell.length_c   1.000
_cell.angle_alpha   90.00
_cell.angle_beta   90.00
_cell.angle_gamma   90.00
#
_symmetry.space_group_name_H-M   'P 1'
#
loop_
_entity.id
_entity.type
_entity.pdbx_description
1 polymer ?
#
loop_
_entity_poly.entity_id
_entity_poly.type
_entity_poly.pdbx_seq_one_letter_code
_entity_poly.pdbx_strand_id
1 'polypeptide(L)'
;STVPVDEWNYTTSLNMTATKDPTKVKWKQLLGFRNTYTCPHLDYYPYTYNSSRDCLMRETFQNDFCDVCKLQGIKVMSQLITNPPALYVAVPEVKKYIGGYRNPTKDPSAFEAANSSAYASYQNDRNSRLLSGGSKNSFDYSSMKGQQVELRTIIQNLSNTQAKTVTLRLWVEHSNGEKAVTTDGEQVFTTQEFDIPVWKEKSKFWTKGALDYEGSDFNSGLVNCSLVYTIPENAILQSGDTIGFEIVDHATGEVLADDDTEQQRYVNVTIQYQLEDGTDVPNTMPTTFTVPVGKKVDWQPPQELHGYTFVKAEGMENAVPNSGMTIRYIYKRSEERPEPPVTKNYTVQYNWGSVFPTGATLPLNSSSYSSVQQAKAAVDKKYTSTTRIQAQKDGKNGTWAFSGWDAGNLNGTTVVFRGSWSFTADTAPITPPSGTAS
;
A
#
# COMPACT_ATOMS: atom_id res chain seq x y z
N SER A 1 -2.98 -33.31 -0.25
CA SER A 1 -4.40 -33.23 0.14
C SER A 1 -5.04 -32.12 -0.66
N THR A 2 -5.92 -32.45 -1.56
CA THR A 2 -6.74 -31.52 -2.30
C THR A 2 -7.71 -30.86 -1.30
N VAL A 3 -7.52 -29.59 -1.02
CA VAL A 3 -8.49 -28.80 -0.26
C VAL A 3 -9.78 -28.80 -1.10
N PRO A 4 -10.95 -29.14 -0.52
CA PRO A 4 -12.21 -29.15 -1.25
C PRO A 4 -12.46 -27.77 -1.88
N VAL A 5 -12.97 -27.75 -3.11
CA VAL A 5 -13.24 -26.53 -3.90
C VAL A 5 -14.11 -25.54 -3.11
N ASP A 6 -15.02 -26.02 -2.29
CA ASP A 6 -15.87 -25.21 -1.41
C ASP A 6 -15.08 -24.44 -0.34
N GLU A 7 -13.91 -24.93 0.09
CA GLU A 7 -13.10 -24.23 1.06
C GLU A 7 -12.37 -23.03 0.46
N TRP A 8 -12.07 -23.02 -0.82
CA TRP A 8 -11.44 -21.89 -1.51
C TRP A 8 -12.40 -20.71 -1.69
N ASN A 9 -13.70 -20.97 -1.76
CA ASN A 9 -14.69 -19.90 -1.76
C ASN A 9 -14.67 -19.07 -0.48
N TYR A 10 -14.18 -19.64 0.61
CA TYR A 10 -14.07 -19.00 1.92
C TYR A 10 -12.66 -18.54 2.24
N THR A 11 -11.77 -18.50 1.25
CA THR A 11 -10.40 -18.05 1.49
C THR A 11 -10.36 -16.59 1.85
N THR A 12 -9.38 -16.24 2.65
CA THR A 12 -9.04 -14.86 3.00
C THR A 12 -8.55 -14.03 1.80
N SER A 13 -8.30 -14.68 0.67
CA SER A 13 -7.86 -14.01 -0.56
C SER A 13 -9.02 -13.27 -1.21
N LEU A 14 -8.98 -11.95 -1.14
CA LEU A 14 -10.06 -11.05 -1.56
C LEU A 14 -10.34 -11.09 -3.06
N ASN A 15 -9.31 -11.32 -3.86
CA ASN A 15 -9.35 -11.36 -5.32
C ASN A 15 -9.37 -12.79 -5.91
N MET A 16 -9.65 -13.81 -5.09
CA MET A 16 -9.76 -15.21 -5.52
C MET A 16 -11.15 -15.77 -5.25
N THR A 17 -11.59 -16.66 -6.14
CA THR A 17 -12.85 -17.40 -6.02
C THR A 17 -12.70 -18.80 -6.62
N ALA A 18 -13.50 -19.75 -6.20
CA ALA A 18 -13.57 -21.07 -6.80
C ALA A 18 -14.62 -21.19 -7.91
N THR A 19 -15.36 -20.13 -8.19
CA THR A 19 -16.40 -20.13 -9.21
C THR A 19 -16.11 -19.12 -10.33
N LYS A 20 -16.41 -19.50 -11.56
CA LYS A 20 -16.45 -18.60 -12.72
C LYS A 20 -17.83 -18.02 -12.99
N ASP A 21 -18.85 -18.46 -12.25
CA ASP A 21 -20.22 -17.97 -12.40
C ASP A 21 -20.29 -16.48 -12.06
N PRO A 22 -20.62 -15.61 -13.04
CA PRO A 22 -20.64 -14.15 -12.83
C PRO A 22 -21.62 -13.69 -11.79
N THR A 23 -22.65 -14.48 -11.51
CA THR A 23 -23.64 -14.15 -10.49
C THR A 23 -23.17 -14.46 -9.07
N LYS A 24 -22.16 -15.30 -8.95
CA LYS A 24 -21.65 -15.86 -7.69
C LYS A 24 -20.26 -15.37 -7.30
N VAL A 25 -19.48 -14.77 -8.21
CA VAL A 25 -18.15 -14.25 -7.86
C VAL A 25 -18.24 -13.14 -6.83
N LYS A 26 -17.26 -13.07 -5.93
CA LYS A 26 -17.21 -12.05 -4.86
C LYS A 26 -17.35 -10.65 -5.39
N TRP A 27 -16.75 -10.35 -6.51
CA TRP A 27 -16.68 -9.02 -7.14
C TRP A 27 -17.71 -8.84 -8.26
N LYS A 28 -18.85 -9.49 -8.18
CA LYS A 28 -19.90 -9.43 -9.21
C LYS A 28 -20.36 -8.02 -9.58
N GLN A 29 -20.35 -7.09 -8.63
CA GLN A 29 -20.69 -5.69 -8.87
C GLN A 29 -19.62 -4.92 -9.68
N LEU A 30 -18.38 -5.39 -9.67
CA LEU A 30 -17.27 -4.79 -10.41
C LEU A 30 -17.07 -5.43 -11.78
N LEU A 31 -17.76 -6.53 -12.10
CA LEU A 31 -17.54 -7.22 -13.36
C LEU A 31 -17.76 -6.28 -14.56
N GLY A 32 -16.79 -6.30 -15.46
CA GLY A 32 -16.79 -5.46 -16.63
C GLY A 32 -16.48 -3.99 -16.37
N PHE A 33 -16.16 -3.60 -15.16
CA PHE A 33 -15.58 -2.28 -14.85
C PHE A 33 -14.07 -2.36 -14.95
N ARG A 34 -13.48 -1.49 -15.78
CA ARG A 34 -12.05 -1.45 -16.05
C ARG A 34 -11.49 -2.83 -16.40
N ASN A 35 -10.52 -3.33 -15.65
CA ASN A 35 -9.86 -4.62 -15.84
C ASN A 35 -10.42 -5.73 -14.93
N THR A 36 -11.64 -5.57 -14.40
CA THR A 36 -12.23 -6.57 -13.53
C THR A 36 -13.05 -7.59 -14.30
N TYR A 37 -12.65 -8.83 -14.22
CA TYR A 37 -13.28 -10.00 -14.87
C TYR A 37 -13.00 -11.24 -14.03
N THR A 38 -13.22 -12.42 -14.57
CA THR A 38 -12.87 -13.68 -13.90
C THR A 38 -11.88 -14.43 -14.78
N CYS A 39 -10.62 -14.52 -14.35
CA CYS A 39 -9.57 -15.23 -15.07
C CYS A 39 -9.08 -16.45 -14.27
N PRO A 40 -8.63 -17.54 -14.94
CA PRO A 40 -7.98 -18.65 -14.25
C PRO A 40 -6.79 -18.17 -13.45
N HIS A 41 -6.60 -18.73 -12.26
CA HIS A 41 -5.39 -18.54 -11.48
C HIS A 41 -4.22 -19.25 -12.17
N LEU A 42 -3.01 -19.07 -11.66
CA LEU A 42 -1.82 -19.78 -12.11
C LEU A 42 -2.01 -21.30 -12.08
N ASP A 43 -1.27 -22.01 -12.92
CA ASP A 43 -1.38 -23.47 -13.17
C ASP A 43 -1.34 -24.36 -11.92
N TYR A 44 -0.82 -23.86 -10.81
CA TYR A 44 -0.77 -24.56 -9.53
C TYR A 44 -2.12 -24.71 -8.82
N TYR A 45 -3.14 -23.94 -9.26
CA TYR A 45 -4.47 -23.91 -8.65
C TYR A 45 -5.57 -24.00 -9.72
N PRO A 46 -5.74 -25.15 -10.35
CA PRO A 46 -6.53 -25.30 -11.59
C PRO A 46 -8.03 -25.01 -11.44
N TYR A 47 -8.54 -24.87 -10.24
CA TYR A 47 -9.97 -24.62 -9.97
C TYR A 47 -10.23 -23.28 -9.30
N THR A 48 -9.28 -22.36 -9.34
CA THR A 48 -9.43 -21.02 -8.75
C THR A 48 -9.31 -19.94 -9.81
N TYR A 49 -10.01 -18.84 -9.58
CA TYR A 49 -10.10 -17.71 -10.48
C TYR A 49 -9.75 -16.41 -9.76
N ASN A 50 -9.17 -15.48 -10.48
CA ASN A 50 -8.83 -14.15 -10.00
C ASN A 50 -9.72 -13.10 -10.65
N SER A 51 -9.80 -11.94 -10.01
CA SER A 51 -10.55 -10.78 -10.50
C SER A 51 -9.85 -10.03 -11.65
N SER A 52 -8.56 -10.19 -11.78
CA SER A 52 -7.75 -9.56 -12.84
C SER A 52 -6.48 -10.34 -13.06
N ARG A 53 -5.98 -10.34 -14.31
CA ARG A 53 -4.66 -10.85 -14.64
C ARG A 53 -3.55 -9.93 -14.14
N ASP A 54 -3.79 -8.62 -14.25
CA ASP A 54 -2.81 -7.59 -13.93
C ASP A 54 -3.03 -7.08 -12.50
N CYS A 55 -2.61 -7.86 -11.50
CA CYS A 55 -2.75 -7.51 -10.10
C CYS A 55 -1.50 -7.91 -9.31
N LEU A 56 -0.94 -6.97 -8.55
CA LEU A 56 0.20 -7.20 -7.68
C LEU A 56 -0.02 -8.37 -6.70
N MET A 57 -1.25 -8.59 -6.25
CA MET A 57 -1.60 -9.74 -5.38
C MET A 57 -1.62 -11.08 -6.11
N ARG A 58 -1.56 -11.08 -7.44
CA ARG A 58 -1.48 -12.29 -8.26
C ARG A 58 -0.05 -12.57 -8.70
N GLU A 59 0.66 -11.53 -9.16
CA GLU A 59 2.01 -11.62 -9.71
C GLU A 59 2.87 -10.48 -9.15
N THR A 60 3.99 -10.82 -8.55
CA THR A 60 4.93 -9.86 -7.90
C THR A 60 5.58 -8.87 -8.87
N PHE A 61 5.43 -9.08 -10.17
CA PHE A 61 5.98 -8.19 -11.20
C PHE A 61 5.00 -7.11 -11.66
N GLN A 62 3.77 -7.12 -11.15
CA GLN A 62 2.79 -6.09 -11.47
C GLN A 62 3.01 -4.86 -10.58
N ASN A 63 2.81 -3.69 -11.15
CA ASN A 63 3.09 -2.42 -10.46
C ASN A 63 1.88 -1.86 -9.70
N ASP A 64 0.70 -2.51 -9.78
CA ASP A 64 -0.52 -1.96 -9.19
C ASP A 64 -1.49 -3.06 -8.71
N PHE A 65 -2.36 -2.68 -7.78
CA PHE A 65 -3.47 -3.52 -7.34
C PHE A 65 -4.64 -3.43 -8.32
N CYS A 66 -5.33 -4.55 -8.55
CA CYS A 66 -6.61 -4.51 -9.27
C CYS A 66 -7.68 -3.76 -8.46
N ASP A 67 -8.76 -3.35 -9.15
CA ASP A 67 -9.84 -2.58 -8.52
C ASP A 67 -10.49 -3.29 -7.32
N VAL A 68 -10.56 -4.63 -7.35
CA VAL A 68 -11.03 -5.44 -6.22
C VAL A 68 -10.13 -5.29 -5.00
N CYS A 69 -8.81 -5.39 -5.18
CA CYS A 69 -7.85 -5.24 -4.08
C CYS A 69 -7.78 -3.81 -3.57
N LYS A 70 -7.83 -2.80 -4.46
CA LYS A 70 -7.90 -1.38 -4.09
C LYS A 70 -9.10 -1.08 -3.22
N LEU A 71 -10.28 -1.52 -3.65
CA LEU A 71 -11.52 -1.31 -2.91
C LEU A 71 -11.46 -1.93 -1.50
N GLN A 72 -10.92 -3.16 -1.38
CA GLN A 72 -10.78 -3.79 -0.08
C GLN A 72 -9.75 -3.07 0.80
N GLY A 73 -8.64 -2.64 0.23
CA GLY A 73 -7.65 -1.82 0.93
C GLY A 73 -8.29 -0.54 1.50
N ILE A 74 -9.09 0.15 0.71
CA ILE A 74 -9.80 1.37 1.13
C ILE A 74 -10.79 1.09 2.26
N LYS A 75 -11.56 0.00 2.18
CA LYS A 75 -12.48 -0.41 3.26
C LYS A 75 -11.73 -0.65 4.57
N VAL A 76 -10.62 -1.36 4.54
CA VAL A 76 -9.80 -1.60 5.73
C VAL A 76 -9.22 -0.29 6.26
N MET A 77 -8.64 0.52 5.39
CA MET A 77 -8.03 1.79 5.77
C MET A 77 -9.05 2.76 6.38
N SER A 78 -10.28 2.81 5.84
CA SER A 78 -11.33 3.70 6.36
C SER A 78 -11.72 3.39 7.80
N GLN A 79 -11.50 2.18 8.28
CA GLN A 79 -11.73 1.80 9.68
C GLN A 79 -10.61 2.24 10.62
N LEU A 80 -9.43 2.53 10.08
CA LEU A 80 -8.23 2.85 10.86
C LEU A 80 -7.98 4.36 10.98
N ILE A 81 -8.60 5.17 10.14
CA ILE A 81 -8.42 6.63 10.12
C ILE A 81 -9.54 7.35 10.85
N THR A 82 -9.19 8.44 11.49
CA THR A 82 -10.17 9.34 12.10
C THR A 82 -10.83 10.17 11.01
N ASN A 83 -12.16 10.19 10.95
CA ASN A 83 -12.95 10.90 9.92
C ASN A 83 -12.64 10.45 8.48
N PRO A 84 -12.89 9.19 8.12
CA PRO A 84 -12.75 8.75 6.75
C PRO A 84 -13.74 9.49 5.84
N PRO A 85 -13.45 9.62 4.54
CA PRO A 85 -14.45 10.12 3.59
C PRO A 85 -15.70 9.23 3.62
N ALA A 86 -16.87 9.83 3.46
CA ALA A 86 -18.14 9.08 3.50
C ALA A 86 -18.27 8.12 2.31
N LEU A 87 -17.74 8.50 1.16
CA LEU A 87 -17.79 7.75 -0.10
C LEU A 87 -16.39 7.57 -0.67
N TYR A 88 -16.19 6.42 -1.30
CA TYR A 88 -15.09 6.19 -2.24
C TYR A 88 -15.68 6.09 -3.65
N VAL A 89 -15.16 6.89 -4.57
CA VAL A 89 -15.51 6.86 -5.99
C VAL A 89 -14.32 6.31 -6.76
N ALA A 90 -14.50 5.17 -7.44
CA ALA A 90 -13.48 4.65 -8.34
C ALA A 90 -13.34 5.57 -9.55
N VAL A 91 -12.14 5.63 -10.11
CA VAL A 91 -11.87 6.46 -11.31
C VAL A 91 -12.90 6.15 -12.40
N PRO A 92 -13.71 7.13 -12.82
CA PRO A 92 -14.78 6.93 -13.78
C PRO A 92 -14.25 6.57 -15.18
N GLU A 93 -15.08 5.93 -15.97
CA GLU A 93 -14.84 5.67 -17.40
C GLU A 93 -15.96 6.29 -18.22
N VAL A 94 -15.59 7.07 -19.24
CA VAL A 94 -16.52 7.45 -20.30
C VAL A 94 -16.16 6.69 -21.57
N LYS A 95 -17.13 6.03 -22.19
CA LYS A 95 -16.91 5.20 -23.37
C LYS A 95 -18.10 5.23 -24.30
N LYS A 96 -17.87 4.92 -25.57
CA LYS A 96 -18.95 4.61 -26.52
C LYS A 96 -19.70 3.39 -26.01
N TYR A 97 -21.02 3.55 -25.82
CA TYR A 97 -21.89 2.45 -25.43
C TYR A 97 -22.28 1.66 -26.69
N ILE A 98 -21.83 0.43 -26.76
CA ILE A 98 -22.28 -0.50 -27.80
C ILE A 98 -23.17 -1.49 -27.08
N GLY A 99 -24.49 -1.43 -27.35
CA GLY A 99 -25.51 -2.20 -26.64
C GLY A 99 -25.13 -3.65 -26.35
N GLY A 100 -25.26 -4.03 -25.09
CA GLY A 100 -24.78 -5.32 -24.63
C GLY A 100 -23.27 -5.28 -24.41
N TYR A 101 -22.88 -4.67 -23.30
CA TYR A 101 -21.52 -4.81 -22.77
C TYR A 101 -21.13 -6.28 -22.86
N ARG A 102 -20.11 -6.61 -23.65
CA ARG A 102 -19.52 -7.96 -23.60
C ARG A 102 -18.97 -8.14 -22.20
N ASN A 103 -19.85 -8.55 -21.31
CA ASN A 103 -19.40 -9.05 -20.03
C ASN A 103 -18.51 -10.25 -20.35
N PRO A 104 -17.21 -10.19 -20.06
CA PRO A 104 -16.32 -11.32 -20.28
C PRO A 104 -16.85 -12.61 -19.65
N THR A 105 -17.72 -12.49 -18.66
CA THR A 105 -18.37 -13.60 -17.98
C THR A 105 -19.56 -14.20 -18.76
N LYS A 106 -20.08 -13.53 -19.80
CA LYS A 106 -21.10 -14.12 -20.69
C LYS A 106 -20.51 -15.04 -21.75
N ASP A 107 -19.21 -14.93 -22.01
CA ASP A 107 -18.48 -15.87 -22.86
C ASP A 107 -17.26 -16.40 -22.09
N PRO A 108 -17.48 -17.40 -21.19
CA PRO A 108 -16.38 -18.02 -20.43
C PRO A 108 -15.28 -18.57 -21.33
N SER A 109 -15.62 -19.05 -22.55
CA SER A 109 -14.65 -19.62 -23.48
C SER A 109 -13.59 -18.59 -23.93
N ALA A 110 -13.94 -17.32 -23.98
CA ALA A 110 -13.00 -16.23 -24.32
C ALA A 110 -11.90 -16.04 -23.26
N PHE A 111 -12.12 -16.53 -22.03
CA PHE A 111 -11.19 -16.39 -20.90
C PHE A 111 -10.59 -17.72 -20.43
N GLU A 112 -11.13 -18.85 -20.89
CA GLU A 112 -10.58 -20.18 -20.57
C GLU A 112 -9.22 -20.42 -21.22
N ALA A 113 -8.98 -19.83 -22.37
CA ALA A 113 -7.64 -19.78 -22.94
C ALA A 113 -6.82 -18.78 -22.12
N ALA A 114 -6.15 -19.25 -21.07
CA ALA A 114 -5.24 -18.47 -20.22
C ALA A 114 -4.13 -17.75 -21.00
N ASN A 115 -4.05 -17.96 -22.30
CA ASN A 115 -3.11 -17.39 -23.23
C ASN A 115 -3.73 -16.32 -24.10
N SER A 116 -3.73 -15.13 -23.52
CA SER A 116 -3.32 -13.90 -24.22
C SER A 116 -4.20 -13.35 -25.35
N SER A 117 -4.70 -14.07 -26.31
CA SER A 117 -5.37 -13.47 -27.47
C SER A 117 -6.78 -12.95 -27.15
N ALA A 118 -7.55 -13.68 -26.37
CA ALA A 118 -8.90 -13.26 -25.96
C ALA A 118 -8.83 -12.08 -24.99
N TYR A 119 -7.85 -12.08 -24.07
CA TYR A 119 -7.61 -10.98 -23.15
C TYR A 119 -7.12 -9.73 -23.89
N ALA A 120 -6.16 -9.89 -24.79
CA ALA A 120 -5.67 -8.78 -25.63
C ALA A 120 -6.80 -8.21 -26.50
N SER A 121 -7.66 -9.07 -27.06
CA SER A 121 -8.83 -8.64 -27.82
C SER A 121 -9.83 -7.85 -26.96
N TYR A 122 -10.07 -8.30 -25.74
CA TYR A 122 -10.92 -7.58 -24.78
C TYR A 122 -10.34 -6.22 -24.41
N GLN A 123 -9.06 -6.15 -24.10
CA GLN A 123 -8.38 -4.88 -23.76
C GLN A 123 -8.39 -3.93 -24.95
N ASN A 124 -8.13 -4.41 -26.15
CA ASN A 124 -8.16 -3.60 -27.36
C ASN A 124 -9.56 -3.08 -27.66
N ASP A 125 -10.60 -3.92 -27.53
CA ASP A 125 -11.99 -3.51 -27.71
C ASP A 125 -12.41 -2.47 -26.65
N ARG A 126 -12.05 -2.68 -25.40
CA ARG A 126 -12.28 -1.71 -24.32
C ARG A 126 -11.58 -0.38 -24.62
N ASN A 127 -10.27 -0.43 -24.91
CA ASN A 127 -9.48 0.78 -25.14
C ASN A 127 -9.95 1.54 -26.39
N SER A 128 -10.42 0.85 -27.43
CA SER A 128 -10.95 1.47 -28.65
C SER A 128 -12.24 2.26 -28.40
N ARG A 129 -12.93 2.00 -27.30
CA ARG A 129 -14.20 2.65 -26.94
C ARG A 129 -14.07 3.77 -25.93
N LEU A 130 -12.93 3.87 -25.23
CA LEU A 130 -12.71 4.92 -24.24
C LEU A 130 -12.73 6.30 -24.90
N LEU A 131 -13.50 7.20 -24.32
CA LEU A 131 -13.61 8.62 -24.71
C LEU A 131 -12.93 9.53 -23.70
N SER A 132 -12.63 9.02 -22.50
CA SER A 132 -11.93 9.72 -21.44
C SER A 132 -10.71 8.94 -20.96
N GLY A 133 -9.75 9.62 -20.37
CA GLY A 133 -8.50 9.01 -19.86
C GLY A 133 -7.33 9.03 -20.84
N GLY A 134 -6.17 8.49 -20.39
CA GLY A 134 -4.85 8.65 -21.05
C GLY A 134 -4.69 8.10 -22.47
N SER A 135 -5.70 7.41 -22.99
CA SER A 135 -5.78 6.93 -24.38
C SER A 135 -7.07 7.42 -25.03
N LYS A 136 -7.34 8.72 -24.95
CA LYS A 136 -8.50 9.32 -25.60
C LYS A 136 -8.44 9.00 -27.10
N ASN A 137 -9.39 8.21 -27.57
CA ASN A 137 -9.67 8.18 -28.98
C ASN A 137 -10.24 9.54 -29.38
N SER A 138 -9.77 10.09 -30.49
CA SER A 138 -10.30 11.34 -30.98
C SER A 138 -11.82 11.24 -31.05
N PHE A 139 -12.49 12.18 -30.42
CA PHE A 139 -13.93 12.34 -30.55
C PHE A 139 -14.24 12.76 -31.97
N ASP A 140 -14.66 11.82 -32.79
CA ASP A 140 -15.18 12.15 -34.12
C ASP A 140 -16.60 12.66 -33.96
N TYR A 141 -16.72 13.98 -33.81
CA TYR A 141 -17.98 14.67 -33.61
C TYR A 141 -19.02 14.36 -34.71
N SER A 142 -18.57 14.10 -35.96
CA SER A 142 -19.47 13.82 -37.08
C SER A 142 -20.19 12.47 -36.94
N SER A 143 -19.57 11.52 -36.24
CA SER A 143 -20.12 10.18 -36.02
C SER A 143 -20.81 9.98 -34.67
N MET A 144 -20.80 10.99 -33.80
CA MET A 144 -21.35 10.84 -32.45
C MET A 144 -22.85 11.14 -32.32
N LYS A 145 -23.44 11.84 -33.29
CA LYS A 145 -24.89 12.08 -33.29
C LYS A 145 -25.65 10.75 -33.36
N GLY A 146 -26.66 10.61 -32.51
CA GLY A 146 -27.42 9.36 -32.37
C GLY A 146 -26.66 8.22 -31.66
N GLN A 147 -25.38 8.39 -31.38
CA GLN A 147 -24.61 7.38 -30.65
C GLN A 147 -24.83 7.45 -29.15
N GLN A 148 -24.70 6.32 -28.50
CA GLN A 148 -24.77 6.25 -27.04
C GLN A 148 -23.37 6.32 -26.43
N VAL A 149 -23.27 7.09 -25.35
CA VAL A 149 -22.09 7.15 -24.47
C VAL A 149 -22.49 6.68 -23.08
N GLU A 150 -21.54 6.07 -22.37
CA GLU A 150 -21.75 5.58 -20.99
C GLU A 150 -20.70 6.22 -20.07
N LEU A 151 -21.16 6.90 -19.04
CA LEU A 151 -20.36 7.22 -17.86
C LEU A 151 -20.56 6.12 -16.84
N ARG A 152 -19.48 5.48 -16.42
CA ARG A 152 -19.52 4.36 -15.47
C ARG A 152 -18.50 4.55 -14.37
N THR A 153 -18.92 4.31 -13.15
CA THR A 153 -18.06 4.28 -11.97
C THR A 153 -18.58 3.28 -10.94
N ILE A 154 -17.71 2.92 -10.01
CA ILE A 154 -18.05 2.12 -8.83
C ILE A 154 -17.98 3.04 -7.62
N ILE A 155 -19.03 3.08 -6.83
CA ILE A 155 -19.10 3.89 -5.61
C ILE A 155 -19.29 2.98 -4.42
N GLN A 156 -18.44 3.13 -3.41
CA GLN A 156 -18.53 2.44 -2.13
C GLN A 156 -18.88 3.43 -1.03
N ASN A 157 -19.98 3.19 -0.36
CA ASN A 157 -20.28 3.87 0.90
C ASN A 157 -19.36 3.32 2.00
N LEU A 158 -18.61 4.19 2.66
CA LEU A 158 -17.73 3.87 3.78
C LEU A 158 -18.39 4.13 5.15
N SER A 159 -19.64 4.60 5.14
CA SER A 159 -20.47 4.76 6.34
C SER A 159 -21.35 3.53 6.57
N ASN A 160 -21.42 3.09 7.80
CA ASN A 160 -22.32 2.01 8.24
C ASN A 160 -23.65 2.53 8.81
N THR A 161 -23.83 3.84 8.89
CA THR A 161 -24.99 4.47 9.52
C THR A 161 -25.82 5.32 8.57
N GLN A 162 -25.23 5.82 7.50
CA GLN A 162 -25.89 6.77 6.60
C GLN A 162 -25.80 6.32 5.15
N ALA A 163 -26.94 6.09 4.52
CA ALA A 163 -27.03 5.96 3.08
C ALA A 163 -26.74 7.31 2.40
N LYS A 164 -26.25 7.27 1.18
CA LYS A 164 -25.93 8.44 0.36
C LYS A 164 -26.63 8.34 -0.98
N THR A 165 -26.90 9.47 -1.58
CA THR A 165 -27.31 9.56 -2.98
C THR A 165 -26.26 10.35 -3.74
N VAL A 166 -25.86 9.86 -4.89
CA VAL A 166 -24.95 10.56 -5.79
C VAL A 166 -25.63 10.85 -7.10
N THR A 167 -25.26 11.96 -7.72
CA THR A 167 -25.76 12.35 -9.03
C THR A 167 -24.61 12.28 -10.03
N LEU A 168 -24.77 11.46 -11.06
CA LEU A 168 -23.90 11.46 -12.24
C LEU A 168 -24.43 12.46 -13.25
N ARG A 169 -23.55 13.27 -13.82
CA ARG A 169 -23.84 14.26 -14.85
C ARG A 169 -22.93 14.01 -16.05
N LEU A 170 -23.46 14.12 -17.25
CA LEU A 170 -22.73 13.89 -18.49
C LEU A 170 -23.18 14.92 -19.54
N TRP A 171 -22.23 15.50 -20.29
CA TRP A 171 -22.50 16.47 -21.32
C TRP A 171 -21.47 16.42 -22.44
N VAL A 172 -21.79 17.06 -23.56
CA VAL A 172 -20.79 17.37 -24.58
C VAL A 172 -20.31 18.80 -24.35
N GLU A 173 -19.01 19.00 -24.39
CA GLU A 173 -18.36 20.29 -24.14
C GLU A 173 -17.53 20.72 -25.34
N HIS A 174 -17.68 21.97 -25.73
CA HIS A 174 -16.84 22.63 -26.72
C HIS A 174 -15.45 22.95 -26.15
N SER A 175 -14.48 23.14 -27.03
CA SER A 175 -13.11 23.47 -26.65
C SER A 175 -12.95 24.79 -25.87
N ASN A 176 -13.98 25.63 -25.83
CA ASN A 176 -14.05 26.86 -25.03
C ASN A 176 -14.66 26.65 -23.64
N GLY A 177 -15.01 25.41 -23.24
CA GLY A 177 -15.62 25.07 -21.97
C GLY A 177 -17.15 25.22 -21.91
N GLU A 178 -17.80 25.63 -23.00
CA GLU A 178 -19.26 25.73 -23.06
C GLU A 178 -19.89 24.37 -23.41
N LYS A 179 -21.04 24.07 -22.78
CA LYS A 179 -21.80 22.87 -23.10
C LYS A 179 -22.42 23.00 -24.49
N ALA A 180 -22.28 21.97 -25.31
CA ALA A 180 -22.94 21.91 -26.62
C ALA A 180 -24.45 21.99 -26.46
N VAL A 181 -25.12 22.55 -27.47
CA VAL A 181 -26.57 22.68 -27.52
C VAL A 181 -27.14 21.98 -28.75
N THR A 182 -28.44 21.71 -28.71
CA THR A 182 -29.22 21.26 -29.87
C THR A 182 -29.64 22.46 -30.73
N THR A 183 -30.13 22.19 -31.95
CA THR A 183 -30.74 23.23 -32.78
C THR A 183 -31.89 23.97 -32.14
N ASP A 184 -32.50 23.36 -31.13
CA ASP A 184 -33.60 23.93 -30.36
C ASP A 184 -33.13 24.70 -29.13
N GLY A 185 -31.81 24.79 -28.91
CA GLY A 185 -31.19 25.54 -27.83
C GLY A 185 -31.11 24.79 -26.51
N GLU A 186 -31.46 23.50 -26.46
CA GLU A 186 -31.33 22.69 -25.27
C GLU A 186 -29.91 22.20 -25.10
N GLN A 187 -29.42 22.13 -23.86
CA GLN A 187 -28.05 21.59 -23.60
C GLN A 187 -27.98 20.11 -23.92
N VAL A 188 -26.90 19.69 -24.55
CA VAL A 188 -26.54 18.28 -24.74
C VAL A 188 -26.01 17.72 -23.42
N PHE A 189 -26.93 17.44 -22.51
CA PHE A 189 -26.68 17.15 -21.10
C PHE A 189 -27.67 16.11 -20.58
N THR A 190 -27.21 15.27 -19.67
CA THR A 190 -28.06 14.33 -18.93
C THR A 190 -27.59 14.17 -17.50
N THR A 191 -28.48 13.69 -16.63
CA THR A 191 -28.19 13.42 -15.24
C THR A 191 -28.96 12.20 -14.75
N GLN A 192 -28.37 11.48 -13.78
CA GLN A 192 -29.04 10.35 -13.12
C GLN A 192 -28.57 10.22 -11.68
N GLU A 193 -29.51 9.93 -10.80
CA GLU A 193 -29.27 9.71 -9.38
C GLU A 193 -29.10 8.22 -9.09
N PHE A 194 -28.24 7.91 -8.12
CA PHE A 194 -27.98 6.57 -7.64
C PHE A 194 -27.96 6.57 -6.12
N ASP A 195 -28.78 5.69 -5.53
CA ASP A 195 -28.75 5.46 -4.09
C ASP A 195 -27.63 4.50 -3.72
N ILE A 196 -26.77 4.94 -2.82
CA ILE A 196 -25.65 4.18 -2.31
C ILE A 196 -25.98 3.74 -0.88
N PRO A 197 -26.37 2.48 -0.69
CA PRO A 197 -26.79 1.97 0.61
C PRO A 197 -25.64 2.00 1.63
N VAL A 198 -25.99 1.89 2.90
CA VAL A 198 -24.99 1.79 3.96
C VAL A 198 -24.10 0.55 3.78
N TRP A 199 -22.85 0.67 4.17
CA TRP A 199 -21.97 -0.48 4.26
C TRP A 199 -22.29 -1.27 5.53
N LYS A 200 -22.67 -2.53 5.37
CA LYS A 200 -22.91 -3.45 6.49
C LYS A 200 -21.66 -4.26 6.72
N GLU A 201 -20.90 -3.87 7.70
CA GLU A 201 -19.72 -4.62 8.13
C GLU A 201 -20.13 -5.90 8.86
N LYS A 202 -19.54 -7.03 8.51
CA LYS A 202 -19.55 -8.21 9.37
C LYS A 202 -18.24 -8.26 10.18
N SER A 203 -18.38 -8.32 11.47
CA SER A 203 -17.29 -8.29 12.44
C SER A 203 -16.22 -9.40 12.29
N LYS A 204 -16.33 -10.24 11.26
CA LYS A 204 -15.45 -11.40 11.02
C LYS A 204 -15.08 -11.56 9.54
N PHE A 205 -14.80 -10.46 8.86
CA PHE A 205 -14.44 -10.42 7.44
C PHE A 205 -13.31 -11.40 7.06
N TRP A 206 -12.42 -11.71 7.99
CA TRP A 206 -11.27 -12.58 7.81
C TRP A 206 -11.46 -14.02 8.31
N THR A 207 -12.63 -14.37 8.83
CA THR A 207 -12.87 -15.69 9.42
C THR A 207 -13.46 -16.63 8.37
N LYS A 208 -12.98 -17.86 8.32
CA LYS A 208 -13.56 -18.96 7.50
C LYS A 208 -15.08 -19.02 7.73
N GLY A 209 -15.85 -19.01 6.65
CA GLY A 209 -17.32 -19.02 6.70
C GLY A 209 -17.98 -17.64 6.86
N ALA A 210 -17.20 -16.56 6.97
CA ALA A 210 -17.74 -15.20 7.05
C ALA A 210 -18.05 -14.56 5.69
N LEU A 211 -17.59 -15.18 4.61
CA LEU A 211 -17.83 -14.72 3.24
C LEU A 211 -19.05 -15.45 2.67
N ASP A 212 -20.19 -14.84 2.78
CA ASP A 212 -21.39 -15.25 2.07
C ASP A 212 -21.40 -14.57 0.69
N TYR A 213 -21.29 -15.35 -0.36
CA TYR A 213 -21.19 -14.85 -1.73
C TYR A 213 -22.46 -14.21 -2.25
N GLU A 214 -23.59 -14.56 -1.74
CA GLU A 214 -24.89 -14.06 -2.19
C GLU A 214 -25.32 -12.79 -1.47
N GLY A 215 -24.87 -12.60 -0.26
CA GLY A 215 -25.15 -11.44 0.57
C GLY A 215 -23.91 -10.83 1.21
N SER A 216 -22.73 -11.07 0.61
CA SER A 216 -21.46 -10.76 1.25
C SER A 216 -21.27 -9.27 1.49
N ASP A 217 -20.56 -8.95 2.55
CA ASP A 217 -20.12 -7.61 2.89
C ASP A 217 -19.20 -6.99 1.83
N PHE A 218 -18.65 -7.83 0.93
CA PHE A 218 -17.90 -7.35 -0.23
C PHE A 218 -18.73 -6.39 -1.07
N ASN A 219 -19.97 -6.73 -1.37
CA ASN A 219 -20.86 -5.93 -2.20
C ASN A 219 -21.76 -4.98 -1.37
N SER A 220 -21.67 -5.03 -0.05
CA SER A 220 -22.44 -4.15 0.82
C SER A 220 -21.99 -2.70 0.69
N GLY A 221 -22.92 -1.80 0.49
CA GLY A 221 -22.64 -0.38 0.27
C GLY A 221 -21.95 -0.07 -1.06
N LEU A 222 -21.86 -1.04 -1.97
CA LEU A 222 -21.20 -0.95 -3.26
C LEU A 222 -22.24 -0.85 -4.37
N VAL A 223 -22.12 0.15 -5.23
CA VAL A 223 -22.99 0.34 -6.40
C VAL A 223 -22.16 0.55 -7.66
N ASN A 224 -22.50 -0.18 -8.70
CA ASN A 224 -21.99 0.06 -10.05
C ASN A 224 -22.94 1.05 -10.74
N CYS A 225 -22.52 2.31 -10.79
CA CYS A 225 -23.28 3.40 -11.38
C CYS A 225 -22.95 3.47 -12.88
N SER A 226 -24.00 3.39 -13.71
CA SER A 226 -23.87 3.46 -15.17
C SER A 226 -24.94 4.42 -15.71
N LEU A 227 -24.50 5.55 -16.24
CA LEU A 227 -25.33 6.56 -16.91
C LEU A 227 -25.09 6.43 -18.41
N VAL A 228 -26.13 5.98 -19.13
CA VAL A 228 -26.10 5.88 -20.60
C VAL A 228 -26.90 7.04 -21.19
N TYR A 229 -26.28 7.74 -22.13
CA TYR A 229 -26.86 8.90 -22.81
C TYR A 229 -26.76 8.76 -24.30
N THR A 230 -27.87 9.00 -25.03
CA THR A 230 -27.88 9.10 -26.48
C THR A 230 -27.68 10.56 -26.87
N ILE A 231 -26.58 10.87 -27.58
CA ILE A 231 -26.33 12.21 -28.08
C ILE A 231 -27.41 12.55 -29.13
N PRO A 232 -28.16 13.65 -28.96
CA PRO A 232 -29.24 14.00 -29.87
C PRO A 232 -28.78 14.13 -31.33
N GLU A 233 -29.61 13.69 -32.27
CA GLU A 233 -29.34 13.83 -33.71
C GLU A 233 -29.22 15.29 -34.15
N ASN A 234 -29.97 16.19 -33.48
CA ASN A 234 -29.99 17.63 -33.70
C ASN A 234 -28.93 18.37 -32.86
N ALA A 235 -28.00 17.69 -32.20
CA ALA A 235 -26.91 18.33 -31.46
C ALA A 235 -26.01 19.13 -32.42
N ILE A 236 -25.60 20.33 -32.01
CA ILE A 236 -24.63 21.16 -32.70
C ILE A 236 -23.24 20.79 -32.15
N LEU A 237 -22.55 19.90 -32.85
CA LEU A 237 -21.22 19.42 -32.48
C LEU A 237 -20.15 20.09 -33.37
N GLN A 238 -18.95 20.25 -32.80
CA GLN A 238 -17.82 20.91 -33.41
C GLN A 238 -16.54 20.04 -33.30
N SER A 239 -15.57 20.35 -34.18
CA SER A 239 -14.25 19.73 -34.05
C SER A 239 -13.58 20.17 -32.74
N GLY A 240 -13.07 19.20 -31.96
CA GLY A 240 -12.46 19.46 -30.67
C GLY A 240 -13.43 19.34 -29.49
N ASP A 241 -14.71 19.01 -29.72
CA ASP A 241 -15.63 18.69 -28.66
C ASP A 241 -15.16 17.47 -27.85
N THR A 242 -15.44 17.48 -26.57
CA THR A 242 -15.14 16.41 -25.63
C THR A 242 -16.39 16.01 -24.85
N ILE A 243 -16.31 14.90 -24.14
CA ILE A 243 -17.34 14.51 -23.18
C ILE A 243 -16.87 14.96 -21.79
N GLY A 244 -17.64 15.86 -21.18
CA GLY A 244 -17.48 16.27 -19.80
C GLY A 244 -18.39 15.47 -18.87
N PHE A 245 -17.96 15.28 -17.65
CA PHE A 245 -18.79 14.65 -16.60
C PHE A 245 -18.47 15.17 -15.21
N GLU A 246 -19.43 15.02 -14.32
CA GLU A 246 -19.29 15.21 -12.88
C GLU A 246 -20.02 14.10 -12.12
N ILE A 247 -19.46 13.71 -10.97
CA ILE A 247 -20.11 12.87 -9.97
C ILE A 247 -20.19 13.70 -8.70
N VAL A 248 -21.38 13.98 -8.23
CA VAL A 248 -21.57 14.87 -7.08
C VAL A 248 -22.33 14.17 -5.95
N ASP A 249 -22.00 14.49 -4.71
CA ASP A 249 -22.86 14.17 -3.56
C ASP A 249 -24.17 14.96 -3.71
N HIS A 250 -25.28 14.25 -3.83
CA HIS A 250 -26.58 14.88 -4.11
C HIS A 250 -27.00 15.87 -3.01
N ALA A 251 -26.68 15.56 -1.75
CA ALA A 251 -27.13 16.36 -0.61
C ALA A 251 -26.30 17.64 -0.43
N THR A 252 -25.01 17.61 -0.74
CA THR A 252 -24.09 18.73 -0.49
C THR A 252 -23.74 19.49 -1.77
N GLY A 253 -23.91 18.87 -2.94
CA GLY A 253 -23.43 19.39 -4.22
C GLY A 253 -21.91 19.33 -4.38
N GLU A 254 -21.18 18.69 -3.45
CA GLU A 254 -19.75 18.49 -3.52
C GLU A 254 -19.38 17.62 -4.73
N VAL A 255 -18.42 18.06 -5.54
CA VAL A 255 -17.88 17.28 -6.65
C VAL A 255 -16.96 16.20 -6.08
N LEU A 256 -17.34 14.95 -6.27
CA LEU A 256 -16.60 13.78 -5.82
C LEU A 256 -15.59 13.29 -6.89
N ALA A 257 -15.93 13.47 -8.15
CA ALA A 257 -15.08 13.22 -9.31
C ALA A 257 -15.63 13.97 -10.54
N ASP A 258 -14.77 14.33 -11.46
CA ASP A 258 -15.09 15.00 -12.72
C ASP A 258 -14.12 14.54 -13.83
N ASP A 259 -14.25 15.07 -15.04
CA ASP A 259 -13.37 14.76 -16.16
C ASP A 259 -11.94 15.29 -15.96
N ASP A 260 -11.77 16.31 -15.15
CA ASP A 260 -10.44 16.79 -14.72
C ASP A 260 -9.83 15.82 -13.70
N THR A 261 -10.63 15.23 -12.82
CA THR A 261 -10.18 14.21 -11.84
C THR A 261 -9.66 12.95 -12.53
N GLU A 262 -10.23 12.56 -13.67
CA GLU A 262 -9.72 11.43 -14.45
C GLU A 262 -8.36 11.72 -15.10
N GLN A 263 -8.03 12.98 -15.31
CA GLN A 263 -6.72 13.42 -15.75
C GLN A 263 -5.72 13.61 -14.61
N GLN A 264 -6.03 13.17 -13.41
CA GLN A 264 -5.05 13.21 -12.32
C GLN A 264 -3.85 12.31 -12.70
N ARG A 265 -3.09 12.84 -13.65
CA ARG A 265 -1.82 12.25 -14.05
C ARG A 265 -0.91 12.33 -12.85
N TYR A 266 -0.47 11.18 -12.44
CA TYR A 266 0.61 11.10 -11.49
C TYR A 266 1.92 11.25 -12.24
N VAL A 267 2.75 12.15 -11.78
CA VAL A 267 4.07 12.39 -12.34
C VAL A 267 5.11 12.30 -11.24
N ASN A 268 6.33 12.06 -11.63
CA ASN A 268 7.43 11.99 -10.69
C ASN A 268 7.86 13.40 -10.27
N VAL A 269 7.99 13.57 -8.97
CA VAL A 269 8.65 14.72 -8.37
C VAL A 269 9.90 14.23 -7.68
N THR A 270 11.04 14.82 -8.04
CA THR A 270 12.35 14.48 -7.47
C THR A 270 12.85 15.63 -6.62
N ILE A 271 13.20 15.35 -5.39
CA ILE A 271 13.90 16.30 -4.51
C ILE A 271 15.39 15.96 -4.55
N GLN A 272 16.21 16.95 -4.85
CA GLN A 272 17.66 16.89 -4.80
C GLN A 272 18.17 17.87 -3.72
N TYR A 273 19.23 17.47 -3.05
CA TYR A 273 19.87 18.27 -2.00
C TYR A 273 21.25 18.68 -2.50
N GLN A 274 21.43 19.95 -2.82
CA GLN A 274 22.63 20.44 -3.47
C GLN A 274 23.26 21.61 -2.68
N LEU A 275 24.57 21.77 -2.84
CA LEU A 275 25.30 22.94 -2.36
C LEU A 275 25.20 24.07 -3.39
N GLU A 276 25.55 25.27 -2.97
CA GLU A 276 25.56 26.47 -3.84
C GLU A 276 26.44 26.32 -5.09
N ASP A 277 27.45 25.46 -5.04
CA ASP A 277 28.32 25.13 -6.17
C ASP A 277 27.76 24.04 -7.11
N GLY A 278 26.57 23.52 -6.82
CA GLY A 278 25.87 22.48 -7.59
C GLY A 278 26.28 21.07 -7.25
N THR A 279 27.18 20.85 -6.30
CA THR A 279 27.52 19.51 -5.80
C THR A 279 26.44 19.01 -4.83
N ASP A 280 26.30 17.70 -4.69
CA ASP A 280 25.32 17.12 -3.76
C ASP A 280 25.76 17.31 -2.30
N VAL A 281 24.79 17.54 -1.42
CA VAL A 281 25.04 17.57 0.03
C VAL A 281 25.53 16.15 0.45
N PRO A 282 26.67 16.03 1.13
CA PRO A 282 27.19 14.74 1.54
C PRO A 282 26.17 13.91 2.35
N ASN A 283 26.17 12.58 2.11
CA ASN A 283 25.26 11.63 2.75
C ASN A 283 23.77 11.88 2.48
N THR A 284 23.42 12.55 1.40
CA THR A 284 22.07 12.65 0.90
C THR A 284 21.90 11.87 -0.39
N MET A 285 20.67 11.48 -0.66
CA MET A 285 20.26 10.87 -1.93
C MET A 285 19.03 11.59 -2.46
N PRO A 286 18.90 11.75 -3.78
CA PRO A 286 17.66 12.25 -4.36
C PRO A 286 16.47 11.37 -3.95
N THR A 287 15.36 12.00 -3.58
CA THR A 287 14.12 11.29 -3.25
C THR A 287 13.11 11.53 -4.35
N THR A 288 12.63 10.47 -4.98
CA THR A 288 11.59 10.54 -6.01
C THR A 288 10.30 9.92 -5.49
N PHE A 289 9.21 10.62 -5.67
CA PHE A 289 7.87 10.14 -5.33
C PHE A 289 6.86 10.57 -6.38
N THR A 290 5.78 9.83 -6.48
CA THR A 290 4.74 10.04 -7.48
C THR A 290 3.63 10.90 -6.90
N VAL A 291 3.30 11.99 -7.57
CA VAL A 291 2.35 13.02 -7.10
C VAL A 291 1.35 13.35 -8.19
N PRO A 292 0.07 13.61 -7.83
CA PRO A 292 -0.92 14.07 -8.79
C PRO A 292 -0.51 15.41 -9.41
N VAL A 293 -0.71 15.55 -10.71
CA VAL A 293 -0.60 16.82 -11.42
C VAL A 293 -1.58 17.83 -10.83
N GLY A 294 -1.18 19.08 -10.73
CA GLY A 294 -1.99 20.15 -10.14
C GLY A 294 -1.97 20.20 -8.61
N LYS A 295 -1.41 19.18 -7.93
CA LYS A 295 -1.28 19.23 -6.47
C LYS A 295 -0.46 20.45 -6.06
N LYS A 296 -0.99 21.23 -5.12
CA LYS A 296 -0.26 22.35 -4.52
C LYS A 296 1.03 21.86 -3.85
N VAL A 297 2.10 22.56 -4.13
CA VAL A 297 3.42 22.27 -3.57
C VAL A 297 3.65 23.18 -2.37
N ASP A 298 3.55 22.61 -1.19
CA ASP A 298 3.74 23.29 0.10
C ASP A 298 4.80 22.59 0.97
N TRP A 299 5.67 21.81 0.32
CA TRP A 299 6.69 21.03 1.02
C TRP A 299 7.79 21.91 1.58
N GLN A 300 8.07 21.71 2.86
CA GLN A 300 9.08 22.46 3.57
C GLN A 300 10.40 21.67 3.58
N PRO A 301 11.51 22.27 3.16
CA PRO A 301 12.82 21.65 3.26
C PRO A 301 13.28 21.57 4.72
N PRO A 302 14.08 20.58 5.10
CA PRO A 302 14.81 20.60 6.36
C PRO A 302 15.65 21.88 6.46
N GLN A 303 15.50 22.65 7.52
CA GLN A 303 16.25 23.90 7.70
C GLN A 303 17.74 23.64 7.96
N GLU A 304 18.07 22.51 8.56
CA GLU A 304 19.43 22.02 8.76
C GLU A 304 19.52 20.56 8.30
N LEU A 305 20.59 20.23 7.58
CA LEU A 305 20.82 18.91 7.03
C LEU A 305 22.32 18.58 7.08
N HIS A 306 22.72 17.64 7.93
CA HIS A 306 24.11 17.16 8.04
C HIS A 306 25.19 18.25 8.18
N GLY A 307 24.91 19.33 8.92
CA GLY A 307 25.84 20.46 9.10
C GLY A 307 25.79 21.50 7.98
N TYR A 308 24.71 21.49 7.20
CA TYR A 308 24.42 22.46 6.17
C TYR A 308 23.07 23.13 6.47
N THR A 309 23.00 24.43 6.23
CA THR A 309 21.79 25.26 6.43
C THR A 309 21.11 25.50 5.10
N PHE A 310 19.79 25.36 5.07
CA PHE A 310 18.98 25.61 3.89
C PHE A 310 19.09 27.09 3.47
N VAL A 311 19.23 27.33 2.17
CA VAL A 311 19.32 28.66 1.57
C VAL A 311 18.06 28.97 0.75
N LYS A 312 17.73 28.13 -0.21
CA LYS A 312 16.59 28.32 -1.12
C LYS A 312 16.16 27.03 -1.77
N ALA A 313 14.96 27.04 -2.33
CA ALA A 313 14.48 26.00 -3.23
C ALA A 313 14.48 26.53 -4.67
N GLU A 314 14.89 25.70 -5.62
CA GLU A 314 14.85 25.97 -7.05
C GLU A 314 14.00 24.91 -7.77
N GLY A 315 13.35 25.27 -8.88
CA GLY A 315 12.48 24.38 -9.64
C GLY A 315 11.16 24.04 -8.94
N MET A 316 10.80 24.76 -7.89
CA MET A 316 9.55 24.59 -7.17
C MET A 316 8.48 25.49 -7.79
N GLU A 317 7.42 24.89 -8.29
CA GLU A 317 6.25 25.58 -8.81
C GLU A 317 5.12 25.55 -7.79
N ASN A 318 4.11 26.42 -7.94
CA ASN A 318 2.97 26.48 -7.02
C ASN A 318 2.14 25.18 -7.04
N ALA A 319 2.13 24.50 -8.19
CA ALA A 319 1.46 23.23 -8.38
C ALA A 319 2.30 22.31 -9.27
N VAL A 320 2.14 21.01 -9.09
CA VAL A 320 2.88 19.98 -9.84
C VAL A 320 2.50 20.04 -11.32
N PRO A 321 3.44 20.31 -12.25
CA PRO A 321 3.15 20.38 -13.67
C PRO A 321 2.99 19.00 -14.32
N ASN A 322 2.39 18.97 -15.52
CA ASN A 322 2.18 17.74 -16.31
C ASN A 322 3.47 16.97 -16.65
N SER A 323 4.60 17.65 -16.68
CA SER A 323 5.92 17.06 -16.96
C SER A 323 6.58 16.42 -15.74
N GLY A 324 5.99 16.54 -14.55
CA GLY A 324 6.70 16.35 -13.29
C GLY A 324 7.66 17.50 -13.01
N MET A 325 8.34 17.47 -11.88
CA MET A 325 9.33 18.50 -11.55
C MET A 325 10.51 17.93 -10.76
N THR A 326 11.61 18.66 -10.82
CA THR A 326 12.76 18.44 -9.95
C THR A 326 12.92 19.67 -9.07
N ILE A 327 12.82 19.46 -7.77
CA ILE A 327 13.05 20.50 -6.76
C ILE A 327 14.46 20.35 -6.25
N ARG A 328 15.24 21.40 -6.31
CA ARG A 328 16.59 21.46 -5.73
C ARG A 328 16.55 22.27 -4.46
N TYR A 329 16.78 21.64 -3.33
CA TYR A 329 17.00 22.32 -2.07
C TYR A 329 18.48 22.67 -1.97
N ILE A 330 18.78 23.96 -2.01
CA ILE A 330 20.13 24.49 -1.99
C ILE A 330 20.53 24.77 -0.56
N TYR A 331 21.68 24.26 -0.19
CA TYR A 331 22.25 24.39 1.14
C TYR A 331 23.63 25.05 1.08
N LYS A 332 24.01 25.73 2.13
CA LYS A 332 25.37 26.17 2.38
C LYS A 332 25.91 25.52 3.64
N ARG A 333 27.21 25.36 3.71
CA ARG A 333 27.85 24.86 4.94
C ARG A 333 27.50 25.80 6.09
N SER A 334 26.98 25.24 7.17
CA SER A 334 26.74 26.04 8.37
C SER A 334 28.07 26.58 8.85
N GLU A 335 28.21 27.89 9.05
CA GLU A 335 29.39 28.46 9.71
C GLU A 335 29.52 27.76 11.04
N GLU A 336 30.73 27.23 11.34
CA GLU A 336 30.99 26.40 12.51
C GLU A 336 30.44 27.08 13.77
N ARG A 337 29.24 26.74 14.15
CA ARG A 337 28.92 26.70 15.55
C ARG A 337 29.85 25.66 16.15
N PRO A 338 30.69 25.95 17.16
CA PRO A 338 31.50 24.94 17.79
C PRO A 338 30.56 23.79 18.13
N GLU A 339 30.83 22.62 17.53
CA GLU A 339 29.99 21.43 17.75
C GLU A 339 29.79 21.28 19.26
N PRO A 340 28.54 21.18 19.76
CA PRO A 340 28.37 20.72 21.12
C PRO A 340 29.08 19.39 21.16
N PRO A 341 29.95 19.12 22.16
CA PRO A 341 30.74 17.92 22.21
C PRO A 341 29.81 16.74 21.95
N VAL A 342 30.14 16.00 20.89
CA VAL A 342 29.35 14.81 20.53
C VAL A 342 29.45 13.89 21.73
N THR A 343 28.46 13.88 22.58
CA THR A 343 28.36 12.97 23.72
C THR A 343 28.14 11.59 23.11
N LYS A 344 29.24 10.92 22.76
CA LYS A 344 29.18 9.53 22.37
C LYS A 344 28.65 8.77 23.59
N ASN A 345 27.46 8.27 23.49
CA ASN A 345 26.90 7.41 24.53
C ASN A 345 27.52 6.03 24.35
N TYR A 346 28.31 5.64 25.35
CA TYR A 346 28.89 4.31 25.40
C TYR A 346 27.95 3.36 26.14
N THR A 347 27.91 2.12 25.68
CA THR A 347 27.13 1.03 26.29
C THR A 347 28.07 -0.03 26.86
N VAL A 348 27.57 -0.83 27.80
CA VAL A 348 28.27 -1.99 28.35
C VAL A 348 27.50 -3.25 28.06
N GLN A 349 28.21 -4.28 27.60
CA GLN A 349 27.70 -5.62 27.36
C GLN A 349 28.59 -6.67 28.04
N TYR A 350 27.98 -7.81 28.37
CA TYR A 350 28.64 -8.92 29.03
C TYR A 350 28.54 -10.20 28.21
N ASN A 351 29.60 -11.01 28.20
CA ASN A 351 29.60 -12.29 27.53
C ASN A 351 30.54 -13.28 28.29
N TRP A 352 30.05 -14.48 28.55
CA TRP A 352 30.86 -15.55 29.17
C TRP A 352 30.82 -16.88 28.40
N GLY A 353 30.42 -16.84 27.14
CA GLY A 353 30.33 -18.03 26.31
C GLY A 353 29.08 -18.89 26.62
N SER A 354 29.11 -20.13 26.15
CA SER A 354 27.98 -21.07 26.21
C SER A 354 28.03 -22.03 27.40
N VAL A 355 29.14 -22.05 28.17
CA VAL A 355 29.36 -23.00 29.28
C VAL A 355 29.36 -22.24 30.61
N PHE A 356 28.29 -22.41 31.39
CA PHE A 356 28.06 -21.72 32.67
C PHE A 356 27.11 -22.52 33.56
N PRO A 357 27.12 -22.30 34.91
CA PRO A 357 26.24 -23.04 35.82
C PRO A 357 24.76 -22.73 35.62
N THR A 358 23.91 -23.72 35.76
CA THR A 358 22.47 -23.58 35.73
C THR A 358 22.03 -22.52 36.74
N GLY A 359 21.17 -21.59 36.31
CA GLY A 359 20.68 -20.48 37.13
C GLY A 359 21.57 -19.24 37.16
N ALA A 360 22.79 -19.28 36.60
CA ALA A 360 23.55 -18.06 36.39
C ALA A 360 22.96 -17.25 35.23
N THR A 361 22.86 -15.93 35.40
CA THR A 361 22.33 -15.00 34.41
C THR A 361 23.35 -13.90 34.15
N LEU A 362 23.55 -13.53 32.88
CA LEU A 362 24.40 -12.38 32.56
C LEU A 362 23.92 -11.12 33.26
N PRO A 363 24.83 -10.23 33.68
CA PRO A 363 24.45 -8.90 34.09
C PRO A 363 23.68 -8.17 33.01
N LEU A 364 22.79 -7.24 33.40
CA LEU A 364 22.07 -6.43 32.44
C LEU A 364 23.02 -5.51 31.68
N ASN A 365 22.82 -5.41 30.41
CA ASN A 365 23.51 -4.41 29.59
C ASN A 365 23.07 -3.00 30.06
N SER A 366 24.03 -2.10 30.12
CA SER A 366 23.76 -0.72 30.50
C SER A 366 24.18 0.26 29.42
N SER A 367 23.52 1.38 29.32
CA SER A 367 23.75 2.44 28.34
C SER A 367 23.88 3.81 29.02
N SER A 368 24.41 4.77 28.29
CA SER A 368 24.49 6.18 28.70
C SER A 368 25.72 6.59 29.50
N TYR A 369 26.89 6.06 29.12
CA TYR A 369 28.17 6.57 29.64
C TYR A 369 28.75 7.58 28.66
N SER A 370 29.22 8.72 29.14
CA SER A 370 29.79 9.79 28.34
C SER A 370 31.24 9.54 27.88
N SER A 371 31.90 8.50 28.42
CA SER A 371 33.27 8.12 28.02
C SER A 371 33.49 6.60 28.15
N VAL A 372 34.45 6.10 27.36
CA VAL A 372 34.94 4.71 27.46
C VAL A 372 35.41 4.38 28.88
N GLN A 373 36.05 5.35 29.51
CA GLN A 373 36.60 5.16 30.87
C GLN A 373 35.50 4.96 31.87
N GLN A 374 34.41 5.74 31.80
CA GLN A 374 33.21 5.57 32.64
C GLN A 374 32.54 4.22 32.37
N ALA A 375 32.37 3.84 31.10
CA ALA A 375 31.80 2.55 30.74
C ALA A 375 32.64 1.38 31.27
N LYS A 376 33.98 1.46 31.19
CA LYS A 376 34.88 0.44 31.77
C LYS A 376 34.82 0.41 33.30
N ALA A 377 34.69 1.53 33.96
CA ALA A 377 34.53 1.61 35.41
C ALA A 377 33.20 1.03 35.94
N ALA A 378 32.22 0.95 35.06
CA ALA A 378 30.87 0.46 35.40
C ALA A 378 30.74 -1.08 35.33
N VAL A 379 31.86 -1.81 35.32
CA VAL A 379 31.84 -3.27 35.32
C VAL A 379 30.96 -3.82 36.46
N ASP A 380 30.07 -4.74 36.13
CA ASP A 380 29.17 -5.36 37.07
C ASP A 380 29.95 -6.22 38.09
N LYS A 381 29.58 -6.13 39.36
CA LYS A 381 30.23 -6.84 40.47
C LYS A 381 29.49 -8.08 40.94
N LYS A 382 28.41 -8.47 40.29
CA LYS A 382 27.62 -9.65 40.61
C LYS A 382 28.43 -10.93 40.57
N TYR A 383 29.34 -11.02 39.59
CA TYR A 383 30.28 -12.13 39.45
C TYR A 383 31.73 -11.60 39.43
N THR A 384 32.53 -12.12 40.32
CA THR A 384 33.94 -11.77 40.47
C THR A 384 34.82 -13.02 40.34
N SER A 385 36.14 -12.89 40.24
CA SER A 385 37.06 -14.02 40.22
C SER A 385 37.00 -14.92 41.45
N THR A 386 36.37 -14.43 42.53
CA THR A 386 36.14 -15.21 43.76
C THR A 386 34.77 -15.91 43.78
N THR A 387 33.91 -15.66 42.76
CA THR A 387 32.56 -16.26 42.70
C THR A 387 32.66 -17.77 42.50
N ARG A 388 31.98 -18.53 43.36
CA ARG A 388 31.84 -19.97 43.28
C ARG A 388 30.36 -20.35 43.39
N ILE A 389 29.91 -21.27 42.54
CA ILE A 389 28.54 -21.77 42.51
C ILE A 389 28.60 -23.30 42.56
N GLN A 390 27.88 -23.89 43.54
CA GLN A 390 27.66 -25.33 43.59
C GLN A 390 26.51 -25.70 42.67
N ALA A 391 26.80 -26.47 41.64
CA ALA A 391 25.78 -26.93 40.67
C ALA A 391 26.32 -28.14 39.89
N GLN A 392 25.42 -28.89 39.31
CA GLN A 392 25.78 -30.05 38.49
C GLN A 392 26.24 -29.64 37.10
N LYS A 393 27.15 -30.45 36.55
CA LYS A 393 27.48 -30.48 35.13
C LYS A 393 27.56 -31.94 34.67
N ASP A 394 26.78 -32.29 33.64
CA ASP A 394 26.75 -33.66 33.07
C ASP A 394 26.47 -34.73 34.15
N GLY A 395 25.54 -34.43 35.05
CA GLY A 395 25.15 -35.32 36.15
C GLY A 395 26.13 -35.43 37.32
N LYS A 396 27.23 -34.69 37.32
CA LYS A 396 28.23 -34.65 38.41
C LYS A 396 28.04 -33.39 39.25
N ASN A 397 28.01 -33.54 40.56
CA ASN A 397 28.07 -32.41 41.48
C ASN A 397 29.48 -31.79 41.46
N GLY A 398 29.55 -30.49 41.65
CA GLY A 398 30.83 -29.80 41.65
C GLY A 398 30.70 -28.28 41.79
N THR A 399 31.85 -27.66 41.77
CA THR A 399 31.99 -26.23 41.95
C THR A 399 32.34 -25.57 40.64
N TRP A 400 31.52 -24.60 40.26
CA TRP A 400 31.77 -23.68 39.19
C TRP A 400 32.52 -22.46 39.70
N ALA A 401 33.62 -22.10 39.06
CA ALA A 401 34.43 -20.93 39.36
C ALA A 401 34.40 -19.94 38.23
N PHE A 402 34.08 -18.69 38.52
CA PHE A 402 34.13 -17.63 37.51
C PHE A 402 35.51 -17.03 37.40
N SER A 403 35.98 -16.77 36.15
CA SER A 403 37.32 -16.19 35.90
C SER A 403 37.43 -14.71 36.35
N GLY A 404 36.32 -14.04 36.57
CA GLY A 404 36.24 -12.58 36.59
C GLY A 404 36.02 -12.01 35.19
N TRP A 405 35.63 -10.76 35.12
CA TRP A 405 35.52 -10.02 33.89
C TRP A 405 36.89 -9.50 33.42
N ASP A 406 37.14 -9.48 32.12
CA ASP A 406 38.34 -8.85 31.55
C ASP A 406 38.32 -7.31 31.68
N ALA A 407 39.29 -6.62 31.14
CA ALA A 407 39.45 -5.18 31.20
C ALA A 407 38.40 -4.40 30.34
N GLY A 408 37.49 -5.12 29.64
CA GLY A 408 36.53 -4.57 28.73
C GLY A 408 37.15 -4.08 27.43
N ASN A 409 36.72 -4.66 26.31
CA ASN A 409 37.19 -4.30 24.98
C ASN A 409 36.16 -3.39 24.28
N LEU A 410 36.62 -2.27 23.72
CA LEU A 410 35.80 -1.35 22.97
C LEU A 410 35.55 -1.91 21.55
N ASN A 411 34.25 -2.00 21.20
CA ASN A 411 33.82 -2.33 19.85
C ASN A 411 32.77 -1.25 19.44
N GLY A 412 33.17 -0.35 18.55
CA GLY A 412 32.36 0.83 18.21
C GLY A 412 32.11 1.72 19.45
N THR A 413 30.88 1.82 19.89
CA THR A 413 30.49 2.53 21.14
C THR A 413 30.17 1.57 22.28
N THR A 414 30.43 0.28 22.14
CA THR A 414 30.12 -0.73 23.15
C THR A 414 31.37 -1.28 23.81
N VAL A 415 31.47 -1.20 25.13
CA VAL A 415 32.47 -1.87 25.93
C VAL A 415 31.97 -3.26 26.25
N VAL A 416 32.67 -4.29 25.76
CA VAL A 416 32.31 -5.69 25.95
C VAL A 416 33.23 -6.32 26.98
N PHE A 417 32.65 -6.70 28.14
CA PHE A 417 33.36 -7.49 29.15
C PHE A 417 33.20 -8.98 28.87
N ARG A 418 34.30 -9.73 28.93
CA ARG A 418 34.27 -11.18 28.76
C ARG A 418 34.75 -11.86 30.02
N GLY A 419 34.09 -12.95 30.34
CA GLY A 419 34.47 -13.84 31.42
C GLY A 419 34.25 -15.30 31.00
N SER A 420 34.61 -16.24 31.86
CA SER A 420 34.37 -17.66 31.62
C SER A 420 34.13 -18.39 32.94
N TRP A 421 33.44 -19.51 32.83
CA TRP A 421 33.17 -20.40 33.94
C TRP A 421 33.98 -21.69 33.75
N SER A 422 34.63 -22.17 34.80
CA SER A 422 35.26 -23.47 34.86
C SER A 422 34.57 -24.36 35.91
N PHE A 423 34.44 -25.65 35.62
CA PHE A 423 33.80 -26.61 36.50
C PHE A 423 34.81 -27.56 37.03
N THR A 424 34.78 -27.81 38.38
CA THR A 424 35.57 -28.83 39.04
C THR A 424 34.60 -29.78 39.74
N ALA A 425 34.61 -31.06 39.36
CA ALA A 425 33.76 -32.05 39.97
C ALA A 425 34.23 -32.35 41.42
N ASP A 426 33.31 -32.59 42.32
CA ASP A 426 33.64 -33.03 43.65
C ASP A 426 34.28 -34.41 43.58
N THR A 427 35.41 -34.59 44.32
CA THR A 427 36.03 -35.91 44.47
C THR A 427 35.10 -36.80 45.26
N ALA A 428 34.76 -37.98 44.71
CA ALA A 428 34.00 -38.97 45.46
C ALA A 428 34.77 -39.32 46.76
N PRO A 429 34.06 -39.48 47.91
CA PRO A 429 34.73 -39.90 49.12
C PRO A 429 35.46 -41.22 48.85
N ILE A 430 36.74 -41.27 49.15
CA ILE A 430 37.51 -42.52 49.11
C ILE A 430 36.96 -43.39 50.26
N THR A 431 36.15 -44.39 49.94
CA THR A 431 35.78 -45.41 50.89
C THR A 431 37.02 -46.19 51.29
N PRO A 432 37.40 -46.22 52.58
CA PRO A 432 38.54 -47.01 53.00
C PRO A 432 38.25 -48.49 52.65
N PRO A 433 39.24 -49.27 52.19
CA PRO A 433 39.03 -50.69 51.98
C PRO A 433 38.65 -51.36 53.31
N SER A 434 37.50 -52.06 53.38
CA SER A 434 37.07 -52.88 54.45
C SER A 434 38.14 -53.95 54.63
N GLY A 435 38.97 -53.77 55.72
CA GLY A 435 39.93 -54.78 56.10
C GLY A 435 39.16 -56.00 56.62
N THR A 436 39.30 -57.13 55.94
CA THR A 436 38.99 -58.43 56.41
C THR A 436 39.96 -58.78 57.54
N ALA A 437 39.50 -58.72 58.76
CA ALA A 437 40.19 -59.37 59.89
C ALA A 437 39.92 -60.86 59.78
N SER A 438 40.99 -61.69 59.72
CA SER A 438 41.01 -63.11 59.86
C SER A 438 41.01 -63.47 61.33
#